data_c6776af6226d3d5454a2a85cef864d76
#
_entry.id   c6776af6226d3d5454a2a85cef864d76
#
_cell.length_a   1.000
_cell.length_b   1.000
_cell.length_c   1.000
_cell.angle_alpha   90.00
_cell.angle_beta   90.00
_cell.angle_gamma   90.00
#
_symmetry.space_group_name_H-M   'P 1'
#
loop_
_entity.id
_entity.type
_entity.pdbx_description
1 polymer ?
#
loop_
_entity_poly.entity_id
_entity_poly.type
_entity_poly.pdbx_seq_one_letter_code
_entity_poly.pdbx_strand_id
1 'polypeptide(L)'
;MKKTGFSMIELLLAMAIGGMLLVAAVSLLVTVSQAWANRPATRDAFDAHVNGVANFLHATMEEASLPSVKGGSNAIVDLQRPVGFSDSDEPLIHFYLREAPPLFVWPKGVATRVHTYLYIEEGEGLSFLWFSELQELEKNEKGLLEPKEESDLMKTPVSKFCSEVYYCYYGDEDDKEGDIKQWDIKDELEENIQTGKYRIPAFIKLVFRWDEEDLERTITLAVESIAPNGLQEDPF
;
A
#
# COMPACT_ATOMS: atom_id res chain seq x y z
N MET A 1 -64.77 -7.35 36.36
CA MET A 1 -63.43 -7.74 35.92
C MET A 1 -62.75 -8.53 37.03
N LYS A 2 -62.52 -9.85 36.83
CA LYS A 2 -61.80 -10.67 37.83
C LYS A 2 -60.29 -10.32 37.72
N LYS A 3 -59.77 -9.78 38.82
CA LYS A 3 -58.31 -9.59 38.93
C LYS A 3 -57.70 -10.96 39.23
N THR A 4 -57.07 -11.59 38.19
CA THR A 4 -56.27 -12.78 38.40
C THR A 4 -54.92 -12.33 38.94
N GLY A 5 -54.66 -12.57 40.23
CA GLY A 5 -53.36 -12.39 40.86
C GLY A 5 -52.41 -13.49 40.39
N PHE A 6 -51.11 -13.18 40.26
CA PHE A 6 -50.07 -14.17 40.01
C PHE A 6 -50.00 -15.18 41.15
N SER A 7 -49.92 -16.46 40.79
CA SER A 7 -49.71 -17.53 41.74
C SER A 7 -48.27 -17.49 42.27
N MET A 8 -48.07 -17.85 43.54
CA MET A 8 -46.73 -17.88 44.16
C MET A 8 -45.75 -18.79 43.38
N ILE A 9 -46.28 -19.83 42.74
CA ILE A 9 -45.52 -20.79 41.91
C ILE A 9 -45.09 -20.18 40.60
N GLU A 10 -45.90 -19.32 39.94
CA GLU A 10 -45.54 -18.62 38.72
C GLU A 10 -44.41 -17.59 38.98
N LEU A 11 -44.44 -16.97 40.13
CA LEU A 11 -43.43 -16.00 40.53
C LEU A 11 -42.09 -16.71 40.81
N LEU A 12 -42.10 -17.83 41.50
CA LEU A 12 -40.91 -18.67 41.73
C LEU A 12 -40.32 -19.24 40.40
N LEU A 13 -41.19 -19.69 39.50
CA LEU A 13 -40.77 -20.21 38.20
C LEU A 13 -40.16 -19.11 37.33
N ALA A 14 -40.77 -17.91 37.32
CA ALA A 14 -40.24 -16.77 36.58
C ALA A 14 -38.88 -16.32 37.13
N MET A 15 -38.69 -16.30 38.46
CA MET A 15 -37.37 -15.99 39.05
C MET A 15 -36.32 -17.07 38.75
N ALA A 16 -36.69 -18.36 38.74
CA ALA A 16 -35.77 -19.43 38.40
C ALA A 16 -35.31 -19.36 36.94
N ILE A 17 -36.24 -19.15 36.00
CA ILE A 17 -35.94 -19.02 34.58
C ILE A 17 -35.13 -17.72 34.32
N GLY A 18 -35.54 -16.63 34.93
CA GLY A 18 -34.80 -15.36 34.81
C GLY A 18 -33.38 -15.46 35.36
N GLY A 19 -33.20 -16.14 36.51
CA GLY A 19 -31.88 -16.42 37.06
C GLY A 19 -31.00 -17.27 36.15
N MET A 20 -31.56 -18.36 35.55
CA MET A 20 -30.83 -19.19 34.61
C MET A 20 -30.40 -18.39 33.34
N LEU A 21 -31.29 -17.56 32.79
CA LEU A 21 -30.98 -16.73 31.64
C LEU A 21 -29.90 -15.70 31.98
N LEU A 22 -29.93 -15.11 33.16
CA LEU A 22 -28.92 -14.16 33.60
C LEU A 22 -27.55 -14.83 33.73
N VAL A 23 -27.48 -16.04 34.34
CA VAL A 23 -26.24 -16.82 34.46
C VAL A 23 -25.69 -17.19 33.07
N ALA A 24 -26.55 -17.61 32.16
CA ALA A 24 -26.12 -17.95 30.78
C ALA A 24 -25.58 -16.70 30.05
N ALA A 25 -26.24 -15.55 30.17
CA ALA A 25 -25.81 -14.29 29.56
C ALA A 25 -24.45 -13.81 30.12
N VAL A 26 -24.28 -13.88 31.45
CA VAL A 26 -23.01 -13.50 32.09
C VAL A 26 -21.90 -14.45 31.71
N SER A 27 -22.15 -15.75 31.66
CA SER A 27 -21.17 -16.75 31.21
C SER A 27 -20.69 -16.50 29.78
N LEU A 28 -21.64 -16.20 28.87
CA LEU A 28 -21.31 -15.89 27.48
C LEU A 28 -20.46 -14.61 27.38
N LEU A 29 -20.81 -13.57 28.16
CA LEU A 29 -20.09 -12.30 28.20
C LEU A 29 -18.65 -12.47 28.72
N VAL A 30 -18.48 -13.29 29.77
CA VAL A 30 -17.16 -13.63 30.32
C VAL A 30 -16.34 -14.41 29.29
N THR A 31 -16.93 -15.40 28.60
CA THR A 31 -16.23 -16.20 27.58
C THR A 31 -15.78 -15.32 26.41
N VAL A 32 -16.63 -14.43 25.91
CA VAL A 32 -16.28 -13.48 24.84
C VAL A 32 -15.18 -12.53 25.32
N SER A 33 -15.31 -11.96 26.52
CA SER A 33 -14.31 -11.06 27.08
C SER A 33 -12.94 -11.73 27.25
N GLN A 34 -12.91 -12.99 27.71
CA GLN A 34 -11.66 -13.76 27.82
C GLN A 34 -11.07 -14.09 26.46
N ALA A 35 -11.90 -14.42 25.46
CA ALA A 35 -11.42 -14.64 24.09
C ALA A 35 -10.77 -13.39 23.49
N TRP A 36 -11.32 -12.20 23.77
CA TRP A 36 -10.72 -10.93 23.38
C TRP A 36 -9.43 -10.60 24.14
N ALA A 37 -9.43 -10.84 25.47
CA ALA A 37 -8.25 -10.57 26.30
C ALA A 37 -7.07 -11.49 25.98
N ASN A 38 -7.33 -12.73 25.53
CA ASN A 38 -6.32 -13.70 25.14
C ASN A 38 -5.90 -13.60 23.67
N ARG A 39 -6.46 -12.64 22.93
CA ARG A 39 -6.04 -12.40 21.55
C ARG A 39 -4.60 -11.86 21.57
N PRO A 40 -3.66 -12.43 20.78
CA PRO A 40 -2.29 -11.97 20.78
C PRO A 40 -2.23 -10.48 20.38
N ALA A 41 -1.81 -9.63 21.30
CA ALA A 41 -1.68 -8.19 21.07
C ALA A 41 -0.73 -7.88 19.90
N THR A 42 0.29 -8.73 19.71
CA THR A 42 1.26 -8.69 18.62
C THR A 42 0.60 -8.84 17.24
N ARG A 43 -0.31 -9.80 17.07
CA ARG A 43 -1.02 -9.99 15.80
C ARG A 43 -1.92 -8.82 15.45
N ASP A 44 -2.69 -8.33 16.41
CA ASP A 44 -3.57 -7.18 16.17
C ASP A 44 -2.78 -5.91 15.87
N ALA A 45 -1.62 -5.72 16.52
CA ALA A 45 -0.71 -4.62 16.23
C ALA A 45 -0.10 -4.72 14.82
N PHE A 46 0.31 -5.93 14.40
CA PHE A 46 0.83 -6.18 13.06
C PHE A 46 -0.26 -5.94 11.99
N ASP A 47 -1.46 -6.50 12.18
CA ASP A 47 -2.59 -6.29 11.27
C ASP A 47 -2.98 -4.81 11.17
N ALA A 48 -2.99 -4.08 12.28
CA ALA A 48 -3.26 -2.64 12.30
C ALA A 48 -2.17 -1.86 11.58
N HIS A 49 -0.89 -2.23 11.75
CA HIS A 49 0.23 -1.62 11.04
C HIS A 49 0.10 -1.83 9.52
N VAL A 50 -0.09 -3.07 9.06
CA VAL A 50 -0.23 -3.38 7.63
C VAL A 50 -1.41 -2.65 7.00
N ASN A 51 -2.57 -2.63 7.68
CA ASN A 51 -3.73 -1.88 7.21
C ASN A 51 -3.47 -0.36 7.18
N GLY A 52 -2.73 0.17 8.17
CA GLY A 52 -2.30 1.57 8.20
C GLY A 52 -1.41 1.92 7.01
N VAL A 53 -0.43 1.06 6.72
CA VAL A 53 0.45 1.20 5.55
C VAL A 53 -0.35 1.12 4.24
N ALA A 54 -1.26 0.15 4.11
CA ALA A 54 -2.11 0.01 2.92
C ALA A 54 -2.94 1.28 2.66
N ASN A 55 -3.61 1.80 3.69
CA ASN A 55 -4.41 3.02 3.59
C ASN A 55 -3.54 4.24 3.27
N PHE A 56 -2.36 4.34 3.87
CA PHE A 56 -1.42 5.43 3.61
C PHE A 56 -0.91 5.41 2.17
N LEU A 57 -0.50 4.23 1.66
CA LEU A 57 -0.06 4.07 0.28
C LEU A 57 -1.18 4.42 -0.71
N HIS A 58 -2.37 3.88 -0.47
CA HIS A 58 -3.54 4.14 -1.32
C HIS A 58 -3.87 5.63 -1.37
N ALA A 59 -4.00 6.28 -0.22
CA ALA A 59 -4.28 7.72 -0.15
C ALA A 59 -3.18 8.55 -0.82
N THR A 60 -1.90 8.19 -0.60
CA THR A 60 -0.78 8.90 -1.21
C THR A 60 -0.78 8.76 -2.73
N MET A 61 -1.07 7.56 -3.24
CA MET A 61 -1.14 7.33 -4.69
C MET A 61 -2.38 7.98 -5.32
N GLU A 62 -3.53 8.06 -4.63
CA GLU A 62 -4.72 8.78 -5.11
C GLU A 62 -4.50 10.30 -5.25
N GLU A 63 -3.59 10.89 -4.45
CA GLU A 63 -3.20 12.29 -4.54
C GLU A 63 -2.18 12.56 -5.66
N ALA A 64 -1.69 11.53 -6.34
CA ALA A 64 -0.76 11.67 -7.44
C ALA A 64 -1.35 12.51 -8.58
N SER A 65 -0.52 13.34 -9.18
CA SER A 65 -0.92 14.28 -10.23
C SER A 65 0.17 14.41 -11.29
N LEU A 66 -0.19 14.99 -12.43
CA LEU A 66 0.81 15.29 -13.45
C LEU A 66 1.77 16.38 -12.96
N PRO A 67 3.09 16.23 -13.16
CA PRO A 67 4.07 17.24 -12.81
C PRO A 67 3.83 18.52 -13.61
N SER A 68 4.08 19.66 -12.97
CA SER A 68 3.81 20.98 -13.55
C SER A 68 4.84 21.41 -14.59
N VAL A 69 6.00 20.76 -14.63
CA VAL A 69 7.14 21.19 -15.47
C VAL A 69 7.10 20.47 -16.82
N LYS A 70 7.20 21.24 -17.90
CA LYS A 70 7.36 20.70 -19.27
C LYS A 70 8.66 19.88 -19.34
N GLY A 71 8.53 18.60 -19.64
CA GLY A 71 9.63 17.64 -19.73
C GLY A 71 9.54 16.50 -18.73
N GLY A 72 8.56 16.54 -17.81
CA GLY A 72 8.20 15.39 -17.00
C GLY A 72 7.40 14.36 -17.79
N SER A 73 7.20 13.19 -17.20
CA SER A 73 6.31 12.16 -17.73
C SER A 73 4.91 12.72 -18.01
N ASN A 74 4.29 12.28 -19.10
CA ASN A 74 2.88 12.58 -19.39
C ASN A 74 1.92 11.67 -18.62
N ALA A 75 2.45 10.75 -17.81
CA ALA A 75 1.69 9.83 -17.00
C ALA A 75 1.69 10.27 -15.53
N ILE A 76 0.61 9.97 -14.81
CA ILE A 76 0.51 10.21 -13.36
C ILE A 76 1.46 9.29 -12.60
N VAL A 77 1.55 8.04 -13.05
CA VAL A 77 2.50 7.04 -12.57
C VAL A 77 3.35 6.59 -13.74
N ASP A 78 4.63 6.52 -13.55
CA ASP A 78 5.58 5.98 -14.52
C ASP A 78 6.72 5.21 -13.83
N LEU A 79 7.66 4.73 -14.61
CA LEU A 79 8.82 4.00 -14.14
C LEU A 79 10.07 4.84 -14.40
N GLN A 80 10.72 5.26 -13.33
CA GLN A 80 11.91 6.12 -13.41
C GLN A 80 13.03 5.57 -12.52
N ARG A 81 14.28 5.84 -12.92
CA ARG A 81 15.45 5.61 -12.08
C ARG A 81 15.82 6.93 -11.42
N PRO A 82 15.79 7.00 -10.07
CA PRO A 82 16.26 8.18 -9.37
C PRO A 82 17.80 8.30 -9.46
N VAL A 83 18.33 9.46 -9.11
CA VAL A 83 19.78 9.69 -8.99
C VAL A 83 20.40 8.65 -8.03
N GLY A 84 21.59 8.14 -8.37
CA GLY A 84 22.26 7.08 -7.62
C GLY A 84 21.94 5.66 -8.10
N PHE A 85 20.94 5.49 -8.96
CA PHE A 85 20.64 4.20 -9.60
C PHE A 85 21.37 4.06 -10.93
N SER A 86 22.04 2.94 -11.14
CA SER A 86 22.74 2.65 -12.38
C SER A 86 21.76 2.23 -13.49
N ASP A 87 22.25 2.21 -14.74
CA ASP A 87 21.44 1.72 -15.88
C ASP A 87 21.09 0.23 -15.79
N SER A 88 21.84 -0.53 -14.96
CA SER A 88 21.57 -1.95 -14.71
C SER A 88 20.53 -2.18 -13.60
N ASP A 89 20.21 -1.16 -12.80
CA ASP A 89 19.20 -1.28 -11.76
C ASP A 89 17.80 -1.15 -12.36
N GLU A 90 16.84 -1.86 -11.79
CA GLU A 90 15.44 -1.71 -12.18
C GLU A 90 14.93 -0.30 -11.88
N PRO A 91 14.06 0.25 -12.75
CA PRO A 91 13.40 1.50 -12.44
C PRO A 91 12.40 1.30 -11.31
N LEU A 92 12.12 2.37 -10.58
CA LEU A 92 11.16 2.39 -9.50
C LEU A 92 9.83 2.97 -9.98
N ILE A 93 8.74 2.60 -9.33
CA ILE A 93 7.44 3.22 -9.54
C ILE A 93 7.50 4.65 -9.02
N HIS A 94 7.33 5.59 -9.94
CA HIS A 94 7.40 7.02 -9.71
C HIS A 94 6.04 7.67 -9.84
N PHE A 95 5.75 8.65 -8.98
CA PHE A 95 4.57 9.52 -9.06
C PHE A 95 4.87 10.88 -8.43
N TYR A 96 4.14 11.90 -8.90
CA TYR A 96 4.32 13.27 -8.46
C TYR A 96 3.18 13.71 -7.54
N LEU A 97 3.55 14.36 -6.43
CA LEU A 97 2.62 14.92 -5.44
C LEU A 97 2.74 16.43 -5.39
N ARG A 98 1.62 17.14 -5.42
CA ARG A 98 1.61 18.61 -5.23
C ARG A 98 1.99 19.00 -3.81
N GLU A 99 1.52 18.23 -2.85
CA GLU A 99 1.81 18.38 -1.42
C GLU A 99 2.30 17.03 -0.91
N ALA A 100 3.38 17.04 -0.12
CA ALA A 100 3.89 15.84 0.47
C ALA A 100 3.02 15.38 1.63
N PRO A 101 2.84 14.05 1.82
CA PRO A 101 2.21 13.52 3.02
C PRO A 101 2.94 13.99 4.29
N PRO A 102 2.26 14.08 5.44
CA PRO A 102 2.88 14.52 6.70
C PRO A 102 4.10 13.72 7.16
N LEU A 103 4.25 12.50 6.63
CA LEU A 103 5.39 11.62 6.90
C LEU A 103 6.68 12.11 6.24
N PHE A 104 6.60 12.92 5.18
CA PHE A 104 7.76 13.44 4.46
C PHE A 104 8.29 14.68 5.18
N VAL A 105 9.33 14.49 5.97
CA VAL A 105 9.93 15.57 6.76
C VAL A 105 11.07 16.20 5.99
N TRP A 106 10.88 17.45 5.57
CA TRP A 106 11.92 18.24 4.93
C TRP A 106 12.52 19.25 5.92
N PRO A 107 13.83 19.21 6.17
CA PRO A 107 14.46 20.09 7.17
C PRO A 107 14.34 21.58 6.83
N LYS A 108 14.12 21.94 5.57
CA LYS A 108 14.07 23.33 5.09
C LYS A 108 12.64 23.91 4.99
N GLY A 109 11.61 23.14 5.37
CA GLY A 109 10.22 23.62 5.32
C GLY A 109 9.20 22.57 4.94
N VAL A 110 8.08 23.02 4.38
CA VAL A 110 7.02 22.13 3.88
C VAL A 110 7.45 21.55 2.53
N ALA A 111 7.42 20.23 2.42
CA ALA A 111 7.68 19.56 1.16
C ALA A 111 6.46 19.71 0.24
N THR A 112 6.64 20.40 -0.88
CA THR A 112 5.64 20.55 -1.93
C THR A 112 6.28 20.24 -3.27
N ARG A 113 5.47 19.89 -4.28
CA ARG A 113 5.96 19.51 -5.61
C ARG A 113 7.01 18.42 -5.53
N VAL A 114 6.57 17.26 -5.02
CA VAL A 114 7.46 16.18 -4.63
C VAL A 114 7.41 15.07 -5.68
N HIS A 115 8.57 14.69 -6.19
CA HIS A 115 8.78 13.48 -6.96
C HIS A 115 9.03 12.34 -5.99
N THR A 116 8.25 11.28 -6.09
CA THR A 116 8.23 10.19 -5.11
C THR A 116 8.40 8.84 -5.81
N TYR A 117 9.26 8.00 -5.24
CA TYR A 117 9.55 6.66 -5.74
C TYR A 117 9.22 5.64 -4.65
N LEU A 118 8.56 4.57 -5.03
CA LEU A 118 8.33 3.44 -4.14
C LEU A 118 9.57 2.56 -4.15
N TYR A 119 10.21 2.39 -2.98
CA TYR A 119 11.47 1.69 -2.85
C TYR A 119 11.40 0.60 -1.79
N ILE A 120 11.83 -0.60 -2.15
CA ILE A 120 11.88 -1.74 -1.23
C ILE A 120 13.33 -2.22 -1.21
N GLU A 121 13.87 -2.33 -0.01
CA GLU A 121 15.24 -2.78 0.22
C GLU A 121 15.24 -4.00 1.15
N GLU A 122 15.98 -5.02 0.74
CA GLU A 122 16.10 -6.25 1.53
C GLU A 122 16.64 -5.95 2.93
N GLY A 123 15.93 -6.38 3.97
CA GLY A 123 16.27 -6.14 5.36
C GLY A 123 15.88 -4.77 5.93
N GLU A 124 15.64 -3.75 5.10
CA GLU A 124 15.15 -2.43 5.54
C GLU A 124 13.65 -2.24 5.32
N GLY A 125 13.08 -2.96 4.36
CA GLY A 125 11.67 -2.93 4.04
C GLY A 125 11.27 -1.83 3.06
N LEU A 126 9.99 -1.39 3.18
CA LEU A 126 9.38 -0.40 2.30
C LEU A 126 9.71 1.03 2.74
N SER A 127 10.17 1.82 1.80
CA SER A 127 10.47 3.24 1.96
C SER A 127 9.96 4.05 0.77
N PHE A 128 9.82 5.35 0.95
CA PHE A 128 9.76 6.29 -0.15
C PHE A 128 11.10 6.99 -0.32
N LEU A 129 11.60 7.00 -1.55
CA LEU A 129 12.62 7.96 -1.96
C LEU A 129 11.92 9.16 -2.58
N TRP A 130 12.34 10.37 -2.24
CA TRP A 130 11.66 11.56 -2.75
C TRP A 130 12.54 12.79 -2.75
N PHE A 131 12.21 13.73 -3.62
CA PHE A 131 12.79 15.06 -3.64
C PHE A 131 11.73 16.11 -4.01
N SER A 132 11.97 17.35 -3.62
CA SER A 132 11.09 18.48 -3.95
C SER A 132 11.65 19.30 -5.10
N GLU A 133 10.79 19.78 -6.02
CA GLU A 133 11.17 20.76 -7.05
C GLU A 133 11.72 22.08 -6.48
N LEU A 134 11.63 22.30 -5.16
CA LEU A 134 12.20 23.46 -4.48
C LEU A 134 13.67 23.29 -4.08
N GLN A 135 14.24 22.10 -4.29
CA GLN A 135 15.67 21.83 -4.10
C GLN A 135 16.49 22.34 -5.31
N GLU A 136 17.81 22.29 -5.20
CA GLU A 136 18.68 22.49 -6.34
C GLU A 136 18.63 21.26 -7.25
N LEU A 137 18.08 21.43 -8.43
CA LEU A 137 17.87 20.36 -9.40
C LEU A 137 18.70 20.58 -10.65
N GLU A 138 18.98 19.48 -11.33
CA GLU A 138 19.52 19.49 -12.70
C GLU A 138 18.63 18.63 -13.61
N LYS A 139 18.93 18.66 -14.90
CA LYS A 139 18.24 17.80 -15.87
C LYS A 139 19.16 16.67 -16.26
N ASN A 140 18.65 15.45 -16.13
CA ASN A 140 19.35 14.30 -16.62
C ASN A 140 19.34 14.24 -18.16
N GLU A 141 20.02 13.24 -18.74
CA GLU A 141 20.11 13.05 -20.19
C GLU A 141 18.75 12.89 -20.88
N LYS A 142 17.73 12.44 -20.16
CA LYS A 142 16.33 12.30 -20.62
C LYS A 142 15.52 13.60 -20.46
N GLY A 143 16.13 14.66 -19.90
CA GLY A 143 15.47 15.94 -19.66
C GLY A 143 14.56 15.98 -18.44
N LEU A 144 14.55 14.94 -17.61
CA LEU A 144 13.82 14.87 -16.35
C LEU A 144 14.58 15.63 -15.26
N LEU A 145 13.83 16.24 -14.33
CA LEU A 145 14.41 16.90 -13.18
C LEU A 145 14.85 15.86 -12.15
N GLU A 146 16.08 16.03 -11.65
CA GLU A 146 16.61 15.20 -10.58
C GLU A 146 17.49 16.03 -9.63
N PRO A 147 17.73 15.58 -8.39
CA PRO A 147 18.72 16.17 -7.51
C PRO A 147 20.12 16.07 -8.11
N LYS A 148 20.99 17.03 -7.77
CA LYS A 148 22.38 17.02 -8.25
C LYS A 148 23.21 15.91 -7.64
N GLU A 149 22.93 15.56 -6.40
CA GLU A 149 23.64 14.54 -5.65
C GLU A 149 22.65 13.53 -5.05
N GLU A 150 23.08 12.29 -4.93
CA GLU A 150 22.29 11.23 -4.28
C GLU A 150 21.92 11.60 -2.83
N SER A 151 22.78 12.32 -2.14
CA SER A 151 22.53 12.81 -0.77
C SER A 151 21.35 13.80 -0.67
N ASP A 152 20.91 14.37 -1.77
CA ASP A 152 19.75 15.26 -1.86
C ASP A 152 18.43 14.49 -2.05
N LEU A 153 18.51 13.19 -2.35
CA LEU A 153 17.37 12.28 -2.39
C LEU A 153 17.01 11.86 -0.97
N MET A 154 15.82 12.24 -0.53
CA MET A 154 15.35 11.94 0.82
C MET A 154 14.77 10.53 0.89
N LYS A 155 15.07 9.78 1.97
CA LYS A 155 14.49 8.45 2.23
C LYS A 155 13.56 8.55 3.45
N THR A 156 12.32 8.14 3.28
CA THR A 156 11.32 8.07 4.37
C THR A 156 10.86 6.63 4.53
N PRO A 157 11.21 5.96 5.65
CA PRO A 157 10.78 4.60 5.91
C PRO A 157 9.26 4.55 6.17
N VAL A 158 8.60 3.56 5.59
CA VAL A 158 7.16 3.31 5.72
C VAL A 158 6.90 2.06 6.55
N SER A 159 7.57 0.95 6.23
CA SER A 159 7.39 -0.30 6.96
C SER A 159 8.61 -1.20 6.84
N LYS A 160 9.19 -1.56 7.97
CA LYS A 160 10.27 -2.56 8.04
C LYS A 160 9.79 -4.00 7.80
N PHE A 161 8.48 -4.25 7.87
CA PHE A 161 7.90 -5.58 7.70
C PHE A 161 7.62 -5.95 6.25
N CYS A 162 7.73 -5.02 5.30
CA CYS A 162 7.55 -5.32 3.89
C CYS A 162 8.81 -6.04 3.37
N SER A 163 8.70 -7.32 3.07
CA SER A 163 9.81 -8.19 2.69
C SER A 163 9.92 -8.40 1.19
N GLU A 164 8.79 -8.36 0.48
CA GLU A 164 8.75 -8.70 -0.95
C GLU A 164 7.75 -7.81 -1.69
N VAL A 165 8.04 -7.59 -2.97
CA VAL A 165 7.12 -6.96 -3.92
C VAL A 165 6.93 -7.89 -5.11
N TYR A 166 5.70 -7.95 -5.62
CA TYR A 166 5.38 -8.61 -6.87
C TYR A 166 4.61 -7.66 -7.76
N TYR A 167 4.90 -7.73 -9.06
CA TYR A 167 4.28 -6.94 -10.10
C TYR A 167 3.26 -7.79 -10.86
N CYS A 168 2.03 -7.32 -10.95
CA CYS A 168 0.94 -8.06 -11.57
C CYS A 168 0.56 -7.42 -12.89
N TYR A 169 0.68 -8.17 -13.97
CA TYR A 169 0.37 -7.75 -15.33
C TYR A 169 -0.86 -8.49 -15.85
N TYR A 170 -1.64 -7.84 -16.69
CA TYR A 170 -2.76 -8.49 -17.36
C TYR A 170 -2.37 -8.83 -18.79
N GLY A 171 -2.35 -10.14 -19.10
CA GLY A 171 -1.88 -10.65 -20.36
C GLY A 171 -0.35 -10.71 -20.42
N ASP A 172 0.18 -11.72 -21.09
CA ASP A 172 1.60 -11.86 -21.39
C ASP A 172 1.92 -11.21 -22.76
N GLU A 173 3.16 -10.75 -22.96
CA GLU A 173 3.63 -10.28 -24.27
C GLU A 173 3.55 -11.39 -25.35
N ASP A 174 3.62 -12.65 -24.94
CA ASP A 174 3.52 -13.82 -25.82
C ASP A 174 2.08 -14.26 -26.10
N ASP A 175 1.06 -13.61 -25.52
CA ASP A 175 -0.35 -13.92 -25.76
C ASP A 175 -0.68 -13.72 -27.24
N LYS A 176 -1.14 -14.78 -27.89
CA LYS A 176 -1.62 -14.71 -29.27
C LYS A 176 -2.98 -14.04 -29.35
N GLU A 177 -3.22 -13.37 -30.49
CA GLU A 177 -4.50 -12.78 -30.78
C GLU A 177 -5.61 -13.83 -30.66
N GLY A 178 -6.56 -13.63 -29.72
CA GLY A 178 -7.67 -14.56 -29.44
C GLY A 178 -7.45 -15.47 -28.22
N ASP A 179 -6.30 -15.49 -27.61
CA ASP A 179 -6.07 -16.23 -26.37
C ASP A 179 -6.76 -15.55 -25.17
N ILE A 180 -7.14 -16.36 -24.17
CA ILE A 180 -7.70 -15.85 -22.92
C ILE A 180 -6.54 -15.28 -22.10
N LYS A 181 -6.50 -13.97 -21.97
CA LYS A 181 -5.49 -13.29 -21.16
C LYS A 181 -5.66 -13.63 -19.67
N GLN A 182 -4.55 -13.92 -19.01
CA GLN A 182 -4.49 -14.24 -17.59
C GLN A 182 -3.63 -13.20 -16.84
N TRP A 183 -3.73 -13.22 -15.52
CA TRP A 183 -2.83 -12.43 -14.68
C TRP A 183 -1.48 -13.14 -14.58
N ASP A 184 -0.42 -12.38 -14.88
CA ASP A 184 0.95 -12.78 -14.67
C ASP A 184 1.52 -12.03 -13.46
N ILE A 185 2.22 -12.76 -12.56
CA ILE A 185 2.78 -12.23 -11.32
C ILE A 185 4.27 -12.47 -11.36
N LYS A 186 5.05 -11.38 -11.37
CA LYS A 186 6.51 -11.40 -11.45
C LYS A 186 7.12 -10.74 -10.21
N ASP A 187 8.29 -11.20 -9.83
CA ASP A 187 9.13 -10.60 -8.77
C ASP A 187 10.00 -9.46 -9.30
N GLU A 188 10.17 -9.38 -10.62
CA GLU A 188 10.88 -8.31 -11.33
C GLU A 188 9.93 -7.57 -12.28
N LEU A 189 10.29 -6.33 -12.62
CA LEU A 189 9.56 -5.56 -13.61
C LEU A 189 9.73 -6.16 -15.02
N GLU A 190 8.64 -6.23 -15.76
CA GLU A 190 8.63 -6.75 -17.12
C GLU A 190 9.30 -5.75 -18.09
N GLU A 191 10.43 -6.15 -18.66
CA GLU A 191 11.12 -5.40 -19.68
C GLU A 191 10.76 -5.91 -21.07
N ASN A 192 10.30 -5.01 -21.94
CA ASN A 192 10.10 -5.33 -23.34
C ASN A 192 11.46 -5.46 -24.05
N ILE A 193 11.83 -6.68 -24.43
CA ILE A 193 13.11 -7.03 -25.03
C ILE A 193 13.39 -6.25 -26.33
N GLN A 194 12.35 -5.85 -27.07
CA GLN A 194 12.53 -5.17 -28.36
C GLN A 194 12.79 -3.68 -28.20
N THR A 195 12.22 -3.06 -27.17
CA THR A 195 12.29 -1.61 -26.95
C THR A 195 13.19 -1.19 -25.80
N GLY A 196 13.58 -2.13 -24.91
CA GLY A 196 14.29 -1.83 -23.66
C GLY A 196 13.47 -0.98 -22.68
N LYS A 197 12.14 -0.96 -22.83
CA LYS A 197 11.24 -0.23 -21.97
C LYS A 197 10.56 -1.17 -20.99
N TYR A 198 10.40 -0.73 -19.76
CA TYR A 198 9.66 -1.45 -18.75
C TYR A 198 8.16 -1.18 -18.86
N ARG A 199 7.36 -2.23 -18.63
CA ARG A 199 5.91 -2.16 -18.61
C ARG A 199 5.43 -1.75 -17.22
N ILE A 200 4.46 -0.83 -17.14
CA ILE A 200 3.83 -0.46 -15.86
C ILE A 200 2.90 -1.60 -15.43
N PRO A 201 3.04 -2.13 -14.20
CA PRO A 201 2.15 -3.18 -13.70
C PRO A 201 0.74 -2.62 -13.42
N ALA A 202 -0.29 -3.43 -13.61
CA ALA A 202 -1.66 -3.07 -13.25
C ALA A 202 -1.85 -3.01 -11.71
N PHE A 203 -1.19 -3.91 -11.00
CA PHE A 203 -1.19 -3.99 -9.54
C PHE A 203 0.20 -4.27 -9.02
N ILE A 204 0.46 -3.79 -7.80
CA ILE A 204 1.59 -4.21 -6.97
C ILE A 204 1.06 -5.02 -5.80
N LYS A 205 1.69 -6.15 -5.55
CA LYS A 205 1.41 -7.00 -4.40
C LYS A 205 2.57 -6.89 -3.43
N LEU A 206 2.33 -6.39 -2.23
CA LEU A 206 3.32 -6.24 -1.16
C LEU A 206 3.11 -7.33 -0.11
N VAL A 207 4.18 -8.00 0.26
CA VAL A 207 4.18 -9.04 1.30
C VAL A 207 4.84 -8.48 2.54
N PHE A 208 4.13 -8.54 3.65
CA PHE A 208 4.61 -8.11 4.96
C PHE A 208 4.82 -9.34 5.83
N ARG A 209 6.02 -9.46 6.42
CA ARG A 209 6.38 -10.56 7.33
C ARG A 209 6.90 -10.02 8.64
N TRP A 210 6.54 -10.72 9.69
CA TRP A 210 7.13 -10.55 11.01
C TRP A 210 7.61 -11.93 11.44
N ASP A 211 8.88 -12.23 11.13
CA ASP A 211 9.46 -13.56 11.27
C ASP A 211 9.49 -14.04 12.73
N GLU A 212 9.70 -13.11 13.69
CA GLU A 212 9.74 -13.44 15.13
C GLU A 212 8.40 -14.02 15.64
N GLU A 213 7.29 -13.63 15.02
CA GLU A 213 5.92 -14.01 15.43
C GLU A 213 5.23 -14.93 14.39
N ASP A 214 5.94 -15.33 13.34
CA ASP A 214 5.41 -16.15 12.24
C ASP A 214 4.09 -15.57 11.64
N LEU A 215 4.11 -14.24 11.43
CA LEU A 215 2.98 -13.53 10.87
C LEU A 215 3.27 -13.05 9.45
N GLU A 216 2.34 -13.32 8.54
CA GLU A 216 2.39 -12.86 7.16
C GLU A 216 1.07 -12.23 6.74
N ARG A 217 1.15 -11.13 6.01
CA ARG A 217 0.01 -10.45 5.38
C ARG A 217 0.42 -9.92 4.02
N THR A 218 -0.51 -10.00 3.09
CA THR A 218 -0.34 -9.47 1.74
C THR A 218 -1.36 -8.38 1.48
N ILE A 219 -0.93 -7.29 0.85
CA ILE A 219 -1.83 -6.26 0.30
C ILE A 219 -1.59 -6.12 -1.20
N THR A 220 -2.63 -5.70 -1.91
CA THR A 220 -2.56 -5.42 -3.35
C THR A 220 -3.02 -3.99 -3.60
N LEU A 221 -2.21 -3.22 -4.32
CA LEU A 221 -2.46 -1.83 -4.67
C LEU A 221 -2.64 -1.73 -6.18
N ALA A 222 -3.70 -1.09 -6.63
CA ALA A 222 -3.90 -0.79 -8.04
C ALA A 222 -2.99 0.37 -8.46
N VAL A 223 -2.30 0.22 -9.58
CA VAL A 223 -1.42 1.25 -10.17
C VAL A 223 -2.15 1.93 -11.33
N GLU A 224 -2.81 1.17 -12.19
CA GLU A 224 -3.50 1.68 -13.39
C GLU A 224 -4.68 2.61 -13.08
N SER A 225 -5.36 2.43 -11.93
CA SER A 225 -6.50 3.29 -11.56
C SER A 225 -6.13 4.76 -11.39
N ILE A 226 -4.85 5.06 -11.31
CA ILE A 226 -4.29 6.40 -11.14
C ILE A 226 -3.97 7.05 -12.49
N ALA A 227 -3.89 6.26 -13.57
CA ALA A 227 -3.69 6.79 -14.91
C ALA A 227 -5.00 7.45 -15.42
N PRO A 228 -5.02 8.75 -15.74
CA PRO A 228 -6.20 9.38 -16.31
C PRO A 228 -6.49 8.73 -17.66
N ASN A 229 -7.65 8.10 -17.76
CA ASN A 229 -8.29 7.60 -18.97
C ASN A 229 -7.87 6.25 -19.53
N GLY A 230 -7.13 5.41 -18.81
CA GLY A 230 -6.92 4.01 -19.26
C GLY A 230 -6.37 3.84 -20.69
N LEU A 231 -5.85 4.89 -21.26
CA LEU A 231 -5.13 4.87 -22.52
C LEU A 231 -3.65 4.70 -22.18
N GLN A 232 -3.24 3.47 -21.87
CA GLN A 232 -1.95 3.06 -22.36
C GLN A 232 -2.04 3.23 -23.88
N GLU A 233 -1.47 4.29 -24.41
CA GLU A 233 -1.07 4.25 -25.82
C GLU A 233 -0.10 3.08 -25.90
N ASP A 234 -0.50 2.03 -26.61
CA ASP A 234 0.43 0.97 -27.00
C ASP A 234 1.67 1.68 -27.51
N PRO A 235 2.86 1.35 -27.03
CA PRO A 235 4.09 1.91 -27.55
C PRO A 235 4.26 1.36 -28.97
N PHE A 236 3.84 2.15 -29.95
CA PHE A 236 4.19 1.94 -31.36
C PHE A 236 5.65 2.31 -31.58
#